data_741b58a14afe1af2a9e78e78fa7c8a73
#
_entry.id   741b58a14afe1af2a9e78e78fa7c8a73
#
_cell.length_a   1.000
_cell.length_b   1.000
_cell.length_c   1.000
_cell.angle_alpha   90.00
_cell.angle_beta   90.00
_cell.angle_gamma   90.00
#
_symmetry.space_group_name_H-M   'P 1'
#
loop_
_entity.id
_entity.type
_entity.pdbx_description
1 polymer ?
#
loop_
_entity_poly.entity_id
_entity_poly.type
_entity_poly.pdbx_seq_one_letter_code
_entity_poly.pdbx_strand_id
1 'polypeptide(L)'
;MDEMVELFCELRKSKGVTPEQARGILSSANYFGTMLVKMGIADSLLGGATYSTADTVRPALQLIKTKPGNTIVSSCFILVRPSATGENEVLAMSDCAINIHPTEDELVEIAGEAAECAKIFGIDPKVAFLSYSTLGSGKGEDVDKIDRKSTRLNSSHYQQSRMPSSA
;
A
#
# COMPACT_ATOMS: atom_id res chain seq x y z
N MET A 1 -20.32 13.08 -17.26
CA MET A 1 -20.42 11.62 -17.53
C MET A 1 -19.74 11.25 -18.84
N ASP A 2 -19.99 11.94 -19.94
CA ASP A 2 -19.43 11.58 -21.25
C ASP A 2 -17.91 11.69 -21.28
N GLU A 3 -17.33 12.77 -20.79
CA GLU A 3 -15.88 12.93 -20.63
C GLU A 3 -15.24 11.80 -19.78
N MET A 4 -15.94 11.38 -18.72
CA MET A 4 -15.49 10.27 -17.88
C MET A 4 -15.49 8.93 -18.63
N VAL A 5 -16.52 8.70 -19.48
CA VAL A 5 -16.63 7.52 -20.35
C VAL A 5 -15.50 7.50 -21.38
N GLU A 6 -15.22 8.63 -22.01
CA GLU A 6 -14.15 8.78 -22.99
C GLU A 6 -12.80 8.46 -22.37
N LEU A 7 -12.49 9.08 -21.22
CA LEU A 7 -11.26 8.82 -20.49
C LEU A 7 -11.16 7.35 -20.03
N PHE A 8 -12.25 6.76 -19.56
CA PHE A 8 -12.28 5.34 -19.17
C PHE A 8 -11.94 4.44 -20.37
N CYS A 9 -12.55 4.68 -21.53
CA CYS A 9 -12.25 3.93 -22.76
C CYS A 9 -10.80 4.08 -23.18
N GLU A 10 -10.22 5.28 -23.08
CA GLU A 10 -8.80 5.52 -23.36
C GLU A 10 -7.89 4.71 -22.41
N LEU A 11 -8.12 4.79 -21.10
CA LEU A 11 -7.36 4.05 -20.09
C LEU A 11 -7.44 2.54 -20.27
N ARG A 12 -8.56 2.05 -20.80
CA ARG A 12 -8.84 0.62 -21.03
C ARG A 12 -8.77 0.21 -22.51
N LYS A 13 -8.18 1.02 -23.38
CA LYS A 13 -8.10 0.81 -24.83
C LYS A 13 -7.53 -0.58 -25.19
N SER A 14 -6.51 -1.04 -24.48
CA SER A 14 -5.92 -2.38 -24.70
C SER A 14 -6.87 -3.55 -24.40
N LYS A 15 -8.00 -3.29 -23.73
CA LYS A 15 -9.04 -4.28 -23.42
C LYS A 15 -10.27 -4.16 -24.32
N GLY A 16 -10.29 -3.20 -25.24
CA GLY A 16 -11.37 -3.02 -26.21
C GLY A 16 -12.73 -2.64 -25.59
N VAL A 17 -12.72 -1.92 -24.47
CA VAL A 17 -13.96 -1.52 -23.78
C VAL A 17 -14.74 -0.51 -24.62
N THR A 18 -16.01 -0.80 -24.89
CA THR A 18 -16.90 0.12 -25.60
C THR A 18 -17.49 1.20 -24.68
N PRO A 19 -17.93 2.35 -25.21
CA PRO A 19 -18.59 3.39 -24.41
C PRO A 19 -19.81 2.91 -23.61
N GLU A 20 -20.59 1.98 -24.15
CA GLU A 20 -21.73 1.38 -23.46
C GLU A 20 -21.29 0.52 -22.29
N GLN A 21 -20.26 -0.32 -22.47
CA GLN A 21 -19.66 -1.10 -21.39
C GLN A 21 -19.06 -0.18 -20.33
N ALA A 22 -18.37 0.88 -20.74
CA ALA A 22 -17.80 1.87 -19.82
C ALA A 22 -18.88 2.52 -18.94
N ARG A 23 -20.04 2.92 -19.53
CA ARG A 23 -21.16 3.45 -18.76
C ARG A 23 -21.71 2.45 -17.75
N GLY A 24 -21.82 1.18 -18.14
CA GLY A 24 -22.26 0.11 -17.25
C GLY A 24 -21.30 -0.10 -16.08
N ILE A 25 -19.97 -0.10 -16.32
CA ILE A 25 -18.94 -0.23 -15.29
C ILE A 25 -18.95 0.99 -14.36
N LEU A 26 -19.05 2.19 -14.91
CA LEU A 26 -19.06 3.45 -14.17
C LEU A 26 -20.34 3.67 -13.35
N SER A 27 -21.38 2.85 -13.51
CA SER A 27 -22.53 2.84 -12.60
C SER A 27 -22.18 2.26 -11.21
N SER A 28 -21.06 1.54 -11.08
CA SER A 28 -20.54 1.10 -9.80
C SER A 28 -19.88 2.26 -9.03
N ALA A 29 -20.27 2.45 -7.77
CA ALA A 29 -19.74 3.52 -6.94
C ALA A 29 -18.21 3.51 -6.81
N ASN A 30 -17.58 2.31 -6.72
CA ASN A 30 -16.13 2.20 -6.63
C ASN A 30 -15.43 2.65 -7.92
N TYR A 31 -15.94 2.26 -9.09
CA TYR A 31 -15.37 2.71 -10.37
C TYR A 31 -15.60 4.20 -10.60
N PHE A 32 -16.80 4.69 -10.30
CA PHE A 32 -17.14 6.11 -10.43
C PHE A 32 -16.24 6.97 -9.52
N GLY A 33 -16.16 6.63 -8.23
CA GLY A 33 -15.32 7.35 -7.28
C GLY A 33 -13.83 7.31 -7.64
N THR A 34 -13.32 6.16 -8.12
CA THR A 34 -11.94 6.06 -8.59
C THR A 34 -11.70 6.94 -9.83
N MET A 35 -12.66 7.07 -10.72
CA MET A 35 -12.56 7.99 -11.87
C MET A 35 -12.57 9.45 -11.44
N LEU A 36 -13.32 9.84 -10.42
CA LEU A 36 -13.27 11.21 -9.87
C LEU A 36 -11.87 11.55 -9.36
N VAL A 37 -11.24 10.61 -8.66
CA VAL A 37 -9.83 10.77 -8.22
C VAL A 37 -8.88 10.83 -9.43
N LYS A 38 -9.07 9.96 -10.43
CA LYS A 38 -8.25 9.95 -11.65
C LYS A 38 -8.33 11.24 -12.45
N MET A 39 -9.48 11.87 -12.46
CA MET A 39 -9.73 13.15 -13.14
C MET A 39 -9.29 14.37 -12.30
N GLY A 40 -8.83 14.18 -11.07
CA GLY A 40 -8.45 15.27 -10.17
C GLY A 40 -9.63 16.09 -9.63
N ILE A 41 -10.85 15.53 -9.72
CA ILE A 41 -12.07 16.16 -9.17
C ILE A 41 -12.20 15.88 -7.67
N ALA A 42 -11.63 14.76 -7.21
CA ALA A 42 -11.56 14.37 -5.82
C ALA A 42 -10.10 13.99 -5.46
N ASP A 43 -9.70 14.23 -4.22
CA ASP A 43 -8.35 13.95 -3.73
C ASP A 43 -8.20 12.49 -3.27
N SER A 44 -9.28 11.87 -2.80
CA SER A 44 -9.29 10.52 -2.29
C SER A 44 -10.65 9.85 -2.43
N LEU A 45 -10.68 8.52 -2.29
CA LEU A 45 -11.89 7.72 -2.22
C LEU A 45 -11.91 6.95 -0.89
N LEU A 46 -12.88 7.24 -0.05
CA LEU A 46 -13.16 6.45 1.15
C LEU A 46 -14.23 5.42 0.84
N GLY A 47 -13.91 4.16 1.03
CA GLY A 47 -14.82 3.05 0.78
C GLY A 47 -14.60 1.90 1.76
N GLY A 48 -15.39 0.85 1.68
CA GLY A 48 -15.01 -0.41 2.29
C GLY A 48 -16.06 -1.21 3.04
N ALA A 49 -16.95 -0.64 3.82
CA ALA A 49 -17.80 -1.40 4.74
C ALA A 49 -18.67 -2.50 4.07
N THR A 50 -19.09 -2.31 2.83
CA THR A 50 -19.97 -3.23 2.08
C THR A 50 -19.29 -3.89 0.88
N TYR A 51 -18.01 -3.59 0.64
CA TYR A 51 -17.26 -4.11 -0.49
C TYR A 51 -16.11 -4.99 -0.02
N SER A 52 -15.78 -6.01 -0.83
CA SER A 52 -14.56 -6.78 -0.60
C SER A 52 -13.31 -5.93 -0.90
N THR A 53 -12.17 -6.35 -0.36
CA THR A 53 -10.85 -5.74 -0.72
C THR A 53 -10.64 -5.74 -2.23
N ALA A 54 -10.98 -6.85 -2.91
CA ALA A 54 -10.84 -6.96 -4.36
C ALA A 54 -11.71 -5.95 -5.12
N ASP A 55 -12.94 -5.71 -4.68
CA ASP A 55 -13.85 -4.78 -5.33
C ASP A 55 -13.44 -3.31 -5.13
N THR A 56 -12.76 -3.03 -4.02
CA THR A 56 -12.22 -1.70 -3.72
C THR A 56 -10.90 -1.45 -4.48
N VAL A 57 -9.99 -2.41 -4.47
CA VAL A 57 -8.64 -2.25 -5.04
C VAL A 57 -8.63 -2.39 -6.56
N ARG A 58 -9.48 -3.24 -7.14
CA ARG A 58 -9.51 -3.49 -8.59
C ARG A 58 -9.69 -2.23 -9.45
N PRO A 59 -10.62 -1.30 -9.16
CA PRO A 59 -10.71 -0.03 -9.88
C PRO A 59 -9.43 0.79 -9.83
N ALA A 60 -8.80 0.90 -8.65
CA ALA A 60 -7.55 1.62 -8.47
C ALA A 60 -6.42 1.01 -9.32
N LEU A 61 -6.23 -0.30 -9.29
CA LEU A 61 -5.24 -1.00 -10.11
C LEU A 61 -5.47 -0.80 -11.62
N GLN A 62 -6.71 -0.72 -12.03
CA GLN A 62 -7.07 -0.58 -13.44
C GLN A 62 -6.95 0.85 -13.99
N LEU A 63 -7.25 1.85 -13.18
CA LEU A 63 -7.41 3.25 -13.59
C LEU A 63 -6.29 4.16 -13.09
N ILE A 64 -5.88 4.01 -11.82
CA ILE A 64 -4.80 4.81 -11.22
C ILE A 64 -3.44 4.18 -11.57
N LYS A 65 -3.33 2.85 -11.42
CA LYS A 65 -2.11 2.04 -11.58
C LYS A 65 -1.10 2.29 -10.45
N THR A 66 0.10 1.73 -10.61
CA THR A 66 1.23 1.96 -9.72
C THR A 66 1.87 3.33 -9.96
N LYS A 67 2.51 3.88 -8.94
CA LYS A 67 3.40 5.04 -9.06
C LYS A 67 4.54 4.71 -10.03
N PRO A 68 5.00 5.66 -10.85
CA PRO A 68 6.15 5.42 -11.71
C PRO A 68 7.37 4.94 -10.93
N GLY A 69 7.95 3.82 -11.38
CA GLY A 69 9.07 3.18 -10.71
C GLY A 69 8.70 2.04 -9.75
N ASN A 70 7.42 1.92 -9.38
CA ASN A 70 6.95 0.84 -8.53
C ASN A 70 6.42 -0.34 -9.38
N THR A 71 6.74 -1.54 -8.94
CA THR A 71 6.33 -2.79 -9.59
C THR A 71 5.08 -3.38 -8.97
N ILE A 72 4.83 -3.09 -7.69
CA ILE A 72 3.70 -3.62 -6.91
C ILE A 72 2.88 -2.50 -6.26
N VAL A 73 1.74 -2.89 -5.73
CA VAL A 73 0.91 -2.09 -4.83
C VAL A 73 0.91 -2.74 -3.47
N SER A 74 1.08 -1.97 -2.42
CA SER A 74 1.00 -2.45 -1.04
C SER A 74 -0.12 -1.76 -0.27
N SER A 75 -0.51 -2.37 0.86
CA SER A 75 -1.48 -1.82 1.78
C SER A 75 -0.84 -1.40 3.10
N CYS A 76 -1.40 -0.38 3.74
CA CYS A 76 -0.93 0.10 5.02
C CYS A 76 -2.11 0.31 5.98
N PHE A 77 -2.02 -0.25 7.18
CA PHE A 77 -2.90 0.10 8.28
C PHE A 77 -2.27 1.21 9.12
N ILE A 78 -3.06 2.23 9.40
CA ILE A 78 -2.72 3.24 10.39
C ILE A 78 -3.48 2.91 11.66
N LEU A 79 -2.76 2.46 12.67
CA LEU A 79 -3.31 2.05 13.95
C LEU A 79 -3.09 3.15 14.98
N VAL A 80 -4.16 3.52 15.66
CA VAL A 80 -4.13 4.51 16.75
C VAL A 80 -4.49 3.81 18.04
N ARG A 81 -3.61 3.86 19.04
CA ARG A 81 -3.89 3.32 20.36
C ARG A 81 -3.65 4.37 21.44
N PRO A 82 -4.46 4.38 22.51
CA PRO A 82 -4.15 5.20 23.68
C PRO A 82 -2.84 4.73 24.32
N SER A 83 -1.93 5.67 24.58
CA SER A 83 -0.72 5.39 25.35
C SER A 83 -1.01 5.51 26.86
N ALA A 84 -0.19 4.87 27.68
CA ALA A 84 -0.24 4.99 29.13
C ALA A 84 0.05 6.43 29.62
N THR A 85 0.68 7.26 28.80
CA THR A 85 0.99 8.67 29.08
C THR A 85 -0.15 9.63 28.70
N GLY A 86 -1.24 9.12 28.12
CA GLY A 86 -2.40 9.92 27.70
C GLY A 86 -2.31 10.51 26.29
N GLU A 87 -1.17 10.38 25.61
CA GLU A 87 -1.03 10.71 24.19
C GLU A 87 -1.36 9.49 23.33
N ASN A 88 -1.94 9.72 22.15
CA ASN A 88 -2.18 8.63 21.20
C ASN A 88 -0.88 8.21 20.53
N GLU A 89 -0.61 6.92 20.51
CA GLU A 89 0.46 6.32 19.71
C GLU A 89 -0.09 5.93 18.35
N VAL A 90 0.57 6.37 17.29
CA VAL A 90 0.18 6.07 15.90
C VAL A 90 1.24 5.17 15.29
N LEU A 91 0.80 4.03 14.75
CA LEU A 91 1.66 3.03 14.13
C LEU A 91 1.19 2.77 12.69
N ALA A 92 2.14 2.63 11.77
CA ALA A 92 1.90 2.16 10.42
C ALA A 92 2.32 0.68 10.31
N MET A 93 1.45 -0.18 9.77
CA MET A 93 1.74 -1.60 9.53
C MET A 93 1.48 -1.93 8.06
N SER A 94 2.45 -2.54 7.39
CA SER A 94 2.40 -2.88 5.95
C SER A 94 3.23 -4.15 5.67
N ASP A 95 2.91 -5.00 4.71
CA ASP A 95 1.67 -5.06 3.95
C ASP A 95 0.65 -5.92 4.70
N CYS A 96 -0.60 -5.48 4.74
CA CYS A 96 -1.59 -6.14 5.60
C CYS A 96 -2.65 -6.92 4.81
N ALA A 97 -2.75 -6.77 3.48
CA ALA A 97 -3.88 -7.33 2.76
C ALA A 97 -3.66 -7.67 1.28
N ILE A 98 -2.60 -7.22 0.63
CA ILE A 98 -2.45 -7.32 -0.82
C ILE A 98 -1.41 -8.37 -1.21
N ASN A 99 -0.21 -8.32 -0.63
CA ASN A 99 0.88 -9.22 -0.98
C ASN A 99 1.04 -10.33 0.06
N ILE A 100 0.64 -11.56 -0.30
CA ILE A 100 0.63 -12.70 0.64
C ILE A 100 2.05 -13.27 0.82
N HIS A 101 2.79 -13.41 -0.27
CA HIS A 101 4.15 -13.95 -0.28
C HIS A 101 5.08 -13.05 -1.10
N PRO A 102 5.38 -11.83 -0.63
CA PRO A 102 6.25 -10.93 -1.35
C PRO A 102 7.66 -11.51 -1.50
N THR A 103 8.25 -11.28 -2.66
CA THR A 103 9.67 -11.55 -2.89
C THR A 103 10.55 -10.63 -2.06
N GLU A 104 11.84 -10.90 -2.05
CA GLU A 104 12.77 -10.06 -1.34
C GLU A 104 12.79 -8.60 -1.85
N ASP A 105 12.75 -8.40 -3.16
CA ASP A 105 12.78 -7.05 -3.74
C ASP A 105 11.44 -6.32 -3.52
N GLU A 106 10.33 -7.03 -3.56
CA GLU A 106 9.02 -6.51 -3.20
C GLU A 106 8.94 -6.09 -1.72
N LEU A 107 9.59 -6.81 -0.80
CA LEU A 107 9.67 -6.39 0.61
C LEU A 107 10.39 -5.05 0.78
N VAL A 108 11.44 -4.79 0.00
CA VAL A 108 12.13 -3.49 0.01
C VAL A 108 11.22 -2.38 -0.52
N GLU A 109 10.49 -2.65 -1.60
CA GLU A 109 9.54 -1.70 -2.18
C GLU A 109 8.40 -1.41 -1.19
N ILE A 110 7.81 -2.45 -0.56
CA ILE A 110 6.79 -2.32 0.49
C ILE A 110 7.30 -1.44 1.64
N ALA A 111 8.52 -1.66 2.11
CA ALA A 111 9.09 -0.89 3.21
C ALA A 111 9.26 0.60 2.85
N GLY A 112 9.68 0.90 1.62
CA GLY A 112 9.79 2.26 1.11
C GLY A 112 8.43 2.96 1.05
N GLU A 113 7.44 2.32 0.45
CA GLU A 113 6.08 2.86 0.34
C GLU A 113 5.39 3.01 1.71
N ALA A 114 5.64 2.06 2.63
CA ALA A 114 5.13 2.16 4.01
C ALA A 114 5.73 3.37 4.74
N ALA A 115 7.01 3.66 4.55
CA ALA A 115 7.67 4.83 5.13
C ALA A 115 7.10 6.15 4.55
N GLU A 116 6.87 6.21 3.24
CA GLU A 116 6.22 7.37 2.61
C GLU A 116 4.78 7.55 3.09
N CYS A 117 4.01 6.45 3.18
CA CYS A 117 2.65 6.48 3.73
C CYS A 117 2.63 7.00 5.17
N ALA A 118 3.54 6.52 6.03
CA ALA A 118 3.66 6.95 7.42
C ALA A 118 3.87 8.47 7.56
N LYS A 119 4.68 9.07 6.69
CA LYS A 119 4.92 10.53 6.68
C LYS A 119 3.65 11.33 6.40
N ILE A 120 2.74 10.83 5.54
CA ILE A 120 1.46 11.49 5.25
C ILE A 120 0.63 11.65 6.54
N PHE A 121 0.76 10.70 7.47
CA PHE A 121 0.09 10.72 8.77
C PHE A 121 0.93 11.34 9.90
N GLY A 122 2.00 12.04 9.56
CA GLY A 122 2.86 12.75 10.53
C GLY A 122 3.75 11.83 11.37
N ILE A 123 3.93 10.57 10.95
CA ILE A 123 4.82 9.61 11.63
C ILE A 123 6.25 9.79 11.09
N ASP A 124 7.22 9.95 11.98
CA ASP A 124 8.65 9.83 11.64
C ASP A 124 8.99 8.34 11.45
N PRO A 125 9.23 7.88 10.20
CA PRO A 125 9.26 6.45 9.94
C PRO A 125 10.52 5.78 10.45
N LYS A 126 10.32 4.82 11.33
CA LYS A 126 11.34 3.84 11.75
C LYS A 126 10.84 2.46 11.35
N VAL A 127 11.43 1.89 10.32
CA VAL A 127 10.95 0.66 9.71
C VAL A 127 11.59 -0.56 10.38
N ALA A 128 10.75 -1.52 10.77
CA ALA A 128 11.17 -2.82 11.25
C ALA A 128 10.49 -3.92 10.43
N PHE A 129 11.26 -4.89 9.98
CA PHE A 129 10.70 -6.12 9.40
C PHE A 129 10.35 -7.09 10.52
N LEU A 130 9.13 -7.63 10.46
CA LEU A 130 8.65 -8.59 11.45
C LEU A 130 8.67 -10.00 10.85
N SER A 131 9.07 -10.97 11.66
CA SER A 131 8.93 -12.39 11.35
C SER A 131 8.35 -13.13 12.55
N TYR A 132 7.94 -14.39 12.35
CA TYR A 132 7.52 -15.26 13.44
C TYR A 132 8.70 -15.75 14.30
N SER A 133 9.94 -15.52 13.87
CA SER A 133 11.15 -15.93 14.62
C SER A 133 11.59 -14.84 15.56
N THR A 134 11.81 -15.20 16.83
CA THR A 134 12.42 -14.33 17.83
C THR A 134 13.85 -14.82 18.08
N LEU A 135 14.86 -13.98 17.76
CA LEU A 135 16.29 -14.26 17.98
C LEU A 135 16.74 -15.65 17.47
N GLY A 136 16.26 -16.05 16.29
CA GLY A 136 16.63 -17.33 15.68
C GLY A 136 15.87 -18.54 16.23
N SER A 137 14.80 -18.33 16.99
CA SER A 137 13.94 -19.42 17.51
C SER A 137 13.20 -20.18 16.42
N GLY A 138 12.93 -19.56 15.27
CA GLY A 138 12.35 -20.17 14.09
C GLY A 138 13.34 -20.22 12.94
N LYS A 139 13.17 -21.24 12.07
CA LYS A 139 13.92 -21.38 10.82
C LYS A 139 12.94 -21.54 9.68
N GLY A 140 13.25 -20.96 8.53
CA GLY A 140 12.44 -21.09 7.34
C GLY A 140 12.78 -20.00 6.31
N GLU A 141 12.35 -20.24 5.09
CA GLU A 141 12.64 -19.36 3.94
C GLU A 141 12.20 -17.91 4.19
N ASP A 142 11.04 -17.70 4.83
CA ASP A 142 10.55 -16.35 5.13
C ASP A 142 11.39 -15.63 6.19
N VAL A 143 11.92 -16.36 7.18
CA VAL A 143 12.84 -15.79 8.18
C VAL A 143 14.16 -15.38 7.53
N ASP A 144 14.73 -16.26 6.70
CA ASP A 144 15.99 -16.01 5.99
C ASP A 144 15.84 -14.85 5.00
N LYS A 145 14.69 -14.73 4.35
CA LYS A 145 14.34 -13.63 3.45
C LYS A 145 14.35 -12.27 4.17
N ILE A 146 13.70 -12.20 5.32
CA ILE A 146 13.62 -10.97 6.13
C ILE A 146 15.01 -10.59 6.65
N ASP A 147 15.79 -11.53 7.10
CA ASP A 147 17.14 -11.30 7.65
C ASP A 147 18.09 -10.74 6.57
N ARG A 148 18.10 -11.33 5.37
CA ARG A 148 18.89 -10.82 4.23
C ARG A 148 18.53 -9.39 3.84
N LYS A 149 17.26 -9.00 3.89
CA LYS A 149 16.80 -7.66 3.45
C LYS A 149 16.90 -6.59 4.52
N SER A 150 16.72 -6.96 5.77
CA SER A 150 17.02 -6.09 6.91
C SER A 150 18.48 -5.61 6.84
N THR A 151 19.43 -6.51 6.53
CA THR A 151 20.84 -6.19 6.35
C THR A 151 21.09 -5.27 5.14
N ARG A 152 20.39 -5.47 4.02
CA ARG A 152 20.57 -4.66 2.80
C ARG A 152 19.99 -3.24 2.92
N LEU A 153 18.85 -3.05 3.58
CA LEU A 153 18.30 -1.73 3.87
C LEU A 153 19.22 -0.91 4.80
N ASN A 154 19.90 -1.57 5.72
CA ASN A 154 20.89 -0.94 6.58
C ASN A 154 22.13 -0.44 5.83
N SER A 155 22.43 -1.02 4.68
CA SER A 155 23.58 -0.63 3.85
C SER A 155 23.26 0.43 2.79
N SER A 156 21.98 0.70 2.50
CA SER A 156 21.53 1.66 1.50
C SER A 156 20.72 2.80 2.14
N HIS A 157 21.41 3.89 2.48
CA HIS A 157 20.91 5.26 2.76
C HIS A 157 19.69 5.50 3.70
N TYR A 158 19.10 4.51 4.33
CA TYR A 158 18.22 4.71 5.47
C TYR A 158 19.09 4.68 6.73
N GLN A 159 19.42 5.86 7.28
CA GLN A 159 20.15 5.95 8.56
C GLN A 159 19.35 5.25 9.65
N GLN A 160 19.87 4.09 10.05
CA GLN A 160 19.42 3.44 11.27
C GLN A 160 19.83 4.28 12.47
N SER A 161 18.87 4.77 13.23
CA SER A 161 19.16 5.14 14.61
C SER A 161 19.38 3.82 15.37
N ARG A 162 20.63 3.54 15.78
CA ARG A 162 20.93 2.45 16.71
C ARG A 162 20.15 2.70 17.99
N MET A 163 19.26 1.78 18.34
CA MET A 163 18.74 1.76 19.71
C MET A 163 19.93 1.53 20.66
N PRO A 164 20.09 2.32 21.72
CA PRO A 164 21.06 2.01 22.74
C PRO A 164 20.67 0.66 23.36
N SER A 165 21.63 -0.29 23.39
CA SER A 165 21.42 -1.51 24.16
C SER A 165 21.28 -1.11 25.62
N SER A 166 20.09 -1.33 26.17
CA SER A 166 19.91 -1.27 27.62
C SER A 166 20.71 -2.40 28.25
N ALA A 167 21.76 -2.03 28.98
CA ALA A 167 22.44 -2.91 29.92
C ALA A 167 21.49 -3.32 31.04
#